data_759e210b5828dc369fccdce18b86c909
#
_entry.id   759e210b5828dc369fccdce18b86c909
#
_cell.length_a   1.000
_cell.length_b   1.000
_cell.length_c   1.000
_cell.angle_alpha   90.00
_cell.angle_beta   90.00
_cell.angle_gamma   90.00
#
_symmetry.space_group_name_H-M   'P 1'
#
loop_
_entity.id
_entity.type
_entity.pdbx_description
1 polymer ?
#
loop_
_entity_poly.entity_id
_entity_poly.type
_entity_poly.pdbx_seq_one_letter_code
_entity_poly.pdbx_strand_id
1 'polypeptide(L)'
;LYHTRDGLEVVMEQQPMDMRELAGLLNKKGERVIFLGDGVPVYKDIIREMLTVPYAFAPAQMNRQRAASVAALGMNALLDAEGWHNARVVTAAEFTPDYLRKPQAERQREAEQSALGAAAKLPGDY
;
A
#
# COMPACT_ATOMS: atom_id res chain seq x y z
N LEU A 1 -4.95 -3.53 -4.45
CA LEU A 1 -6.32 -3.52 -4.94
C LEU A 1 -6.89 -4.93 -4.83
N TYR A 2 -8.08 -5.04 -4.30
CA TYR A 2 -8.74 -6.33 -4.08
C TYR A 2 -10.11 -6.34 -4.74
N HIS A 3 -10.50 -7.50 -5.25
CA HIS A 3 -11.85 -7.81 -5.67
C HIS A 3 -12.57 -8.57 -4.56
N THR A 4 -13.86 -8.29 -4.31
CA THR A 4 -14.57 -8.78 -3.11
C THR A 4 -15.83 -9.58 -3.42
N ARG A 5 -15.97 -10.17 -4.61
CA ARG A 5 -17.19 -10.92 -4.95
C ARG A 5 -17.35 -12.21 -4.15
N ASP A 6 -16.32 -13.04 -4.16
CA ASP A 6 -16.34 -14.39 -3.56
C ASP A 6 -15.19 -14.59 -2.57
N GLY A 7 -14.74 -13.50 -1.92
CA GLY A 7 -13.58 -13.44 -1.05
C GLY A 7 -12.71 -12.23 -1.38
N LEU A 8 -11.49 -12.22 -0.87
CA LEU A 8 -10.48 -11.19 -1.17
C LEU A 8 -9.52 -11.73 -2.23
N GLU A 9 -9.74 -11.35 -3.48
CA GLU A 9 -8.81 -11.64 -4.57
C GLU A 9 -7.88 -10.44 -4.81
N VAL A 10 -6.57 -10.69 -4.89
CA VAL A 10 -5.60 -9.64 -5.19
C VAL A 10 -5.65 -9.32 -6.69
N VAL A 11 -6.14 -8.15 -7.03
CA VAL A 11 -6.17 -7.64 -8.42
C VAL A 11 -4.90 -6.88 -8.77
N MET A 12 -4.31 -6.23 -7.79
CA MET A 12 -3.04 -5.51 -7.91
C MET A 12 -2.30 -5.62 -6.59
N GLU A 13 -1.07 -6.07 -6.67
CA GLU A 13 -0.20 -6.17 -5.50
C GLU A 13 0.02 -4.81 -4.83
N GLN A 14 0.37 -4.85 -3.57
CA GLN A 14 0.67 -3.65 -2.81
C GLN A 14 1.94 -2.97 -3.35
N GLN A 15 1.84 -1.68 -3.65
CA GLN A 15 2.96 -0.89 -4.13
C GLN A 15 2.75 0.59 -3.80
N PRO A 16 3.82 1.37 -3.60
CA PRO A 16 3.71 2.82 -3.51
C PRO A 16 3.32 3.38 -4.88
N MET A 17 2.29 4.22 -4.91
CA MET A 17 1.78 4.80 -6.15
C MET A 17 1.24 6.20 -5.90
N ASP A 18 1.36 7.08 -6.87
CA ASP A 18 0.70 8.37 -6.84
C ASP A 18 -0.82 8.21 -7.00
N MET A 19 -1.60 9.03 -6.27
CA MET A 19 -3.06 8.92 -6.30
C MET A 19 -3.66 9.26 -7.68
N ARG A 20 -3.01 10.11 -8.46
CA ARG A 20 -3.45 10.46 -9.82
C ARG A 20 -3.24 9.30 -10.78
N GLU A 21 -2.13 8.60 -10.63
CA GLU A 21 -1.84 7.37 -11.38
C GLU A 21 -2.86 6.28 -11.04
N LEU A 22 -3.13 6.06 -9.75
CA LEU A 22 -4.14 5.12 -9.29
C LEU A 22 -5.52 5.44 -9.87
N ALA A 23 -5.95 6.70 -9.83
CA ALA A 23 -7.22 7.13 -10.40
C ALA A 23 -7.30 6.83 -11.90
N GLY A 24 -6.23 7.04 -12.64
CA GLY A 24 -6.15 6.71 -14.07
C GLY A 24 -6.31 5.20 -14.33
N LEU A 25 -5.68 4.35 -13.52
CA LEU A 25 -5.82 2.90 -13.61
C LEU A 25 -7.25 2.43 -13.29
N LEU A 26 -7.86 2.97 -12.24
CA LEU A 26 -9.22 2.64 -11.84
C LEU A 26 -10.26 3.06 -12.89
N ASN A 27 -10.08 4.25 -13.48
CA ASN A 27 -10.94 4.71 -14.58
C ASN A 27 -10.85 3.79 -15.81
N LYS A 28 -9.67 3.28 -16.14
CA LYS A 28 -9.48 2.31 -17.23
C LYS A 28 -10.15 0.96 -16.92
N LYS A 29 -10.15 0.54 -15.68
CA LYS A 29 -10.84 -0.70 -15.26
C LYS A 29 -12.36 -0.58 -15.41
N GLY A 30 -12.93 0.59 -15.21
CA GLY A 30 -14.36 0.83 -15.37
C GLY A 30 -15.26 0.23 -14.29
N GLU A 31 -14.69 -0.29 -13.20
CA GLU A 31 -15.42 -0.96 -12.13
C GLU A 31 -15.73 -0.01 -10.96
N ARG A 32 -16.78 -0.33 -10.19
CA ARG A 32 -17.08 0.41 -8.95
C ARG A 32 -16.00 0.18 -7.91
N VAL A 33 -15.57 1.24 -7.24
CA VAL A 33 -14.49 1.22 -6.25
C VAL A 33 -14.97 1.68 -4.87
N ILE A 34 -14.50 1.02 -3.83
CA ILE A 34 -14.67 1.47 -2.44
C ILE A 34 -13.28 1.79 -1.88
N PHE A 35 -13.10 3.03 -1.44
CA PHE A 35 -11.86 3.48 -0.78
C PHE A 35 -11.97 3.34 0.73
N LEU A 36 -10.92 2.79 1.32
CA LEU A 36 -10.78 2.68 2.78
C LEU A 36 -9.30 2.89 3.16
N GLY A 37 -9.04 3.15 4.42
CA GLY A 37 -7.70 3.34 4.95
C GLY A 37 -7.41 4.79 5.35
N ASP A 38 -6.29 5.01 6.00
CA ASP A 38 -5.88 6.29 6.60
C ASP A 38 -5.52 7.36 5.56
N GLY A 39 -5.19 6.96 4.34
CA GLY A 39 -4.99 7.88 3.22
C GLY A 39 -6.28 8.54 2.69
N VAL A 40 -7.46 7.96 2.96
CA VAL A 40 -8.73 8.47 2.41
C VAL A 40 -8.99 9.94 2.79
N PRO A 41 -8.87 10.36 4.06
CA PRO A 41 -9.08 11.77 4.42
C PRO A 41 -8.15 12.74 3.69
N VAL A 42 -6.91 12.31 3.42
CA VAL A 42 -5.87 13.14 2.77
C VAL A 42 -6.13 13.30 1.27
N TYR A 43 -6.54 12.20 0.61
CA TYR A 43 -6.66 12.17 -0.86
C TYR A 43 -8.08 12.30 -1.38
N LYS A 44 -9.06 12.51 -0.49
CA LYS A 44 -10.48 12.54 -0.82
C LYS A 44 -10.83 13.54 -1.93
N ASP A 45 -10.20 14.69 -1.94
CA ASP A 45 -10.49 15.73 -2.94
C ASP A 45 -9.90 15.38 -4.30
N ILE A 46 -8.70 14.83 -4.34
CA ILE A 46 -8.08 14.31 -5.58
C ILE A 46 -8.92 13.18 -6.16
N ILE A 47 -9.41 12.26 -5.32
CA ILE A 47 -10.28 11.16 -5.75
C ILE A 47 -11.56 11.71 -6.37
N ARG A 48 -12.19 12.71 -5.76
CA ARG A 48 -13.42 13.34 -6.28
C ARG A 48 -13.21 14.05 -7.61
N GLU A 49 -12.05 14.68 -7.78
CA GLU A 49 -11.71 15.42 -9.00
C GLU A 49 -11.41 14.49 -10.17
N MET A 50 -10.69 13.39 -9.93
CA MET A 50 -10.10 12.60 -11.00
C MET A 50 -10.84 11.30 -11.32
N LEU A 51 -11.65 10.79 -10.40
CA LEU A 51 -12.30 9.50 -10.60
C LEU A 51 -13.60 9.66 -11.39
N THR A 52 -13.71 8.94 -12.50
CA THR A 52 -14.89 8.94 -13.38
C THR A 52 -15.77 7.71 -13.19
N VAL A 53 -15.23 6.63 -12.59
CA VAL A 53 -16.02 5.43 -12.28
C VAL A 53 -16.84 5.63 -11.00
N PRO A 54 -17.93 4.89 -10.81
CA PRO A 54 -18.68 4.93 -9.56
C PRO A 54 -17.81 4.56 -8.36
N TYR A 55 -17.82 5.36 -7.32
CA TYR A 55 -17.03 5.10 -6.13
C TYR A 55 -17.79 5.42 -4.83
N ALA A 56 -17.29 4.89 -3.73
CA ALA A 56 -17.72 5.21 -2.39
C ALA A 56 -16.54 5.27 -1.44
N PHE A 57 -16.70 5.99 -0.35
CA PHE A 57 -15.78 5.93 0.79
C PHE A 57 -16.39 5.02 1.85
N ALA A 58 -15.58 4.11 2.38
CA ALA A 58 -15.99 3.31 3.52
C ALA A 58 -16.27 4.21 4.74
N PRO A 59 -17.08 3.76 5.70
CA PRO A 59 -17.31 4.50 6.95
C PRO A 59 -16.01 4.87 7.65
N ALA A 60 -15.97 6.02 8.32
CA ALA A 60 -14.74 6.61 8.89
C ALA A 60 -13.98 5.67 9.84
N GLN A 61 -14.70 4.79 10.55
CA GLN A 61 -14.08 3.78 11.42
C GLN A 61 -13.27 2.72 10.66
N MET A 62 -13.44 2.60 9.34
CA MET A 62 -12.68 1.69 8.46
C MET A 62 -11.38 2.34 7.95
N ASN A 63 -11.14 3.60 8.25
CA ASN A 63 -9.94 4.32 7.82
C ASN A 63 -8.73 4.08 8.73
N ARG A 64 -8.88 3.31 9.81
CA ARG A 64 -7.79 2.98 10.73
C ARG A 64 -7.59 1.49 10.82
N GLN A 65 -6.33 1.09 10.89
CA GLN A 65 -5.95 -0.30 11.14
C GLN A 65 -6.48 -0.74 12.52
N ARG A 66 -6.95 -1.98 12.58
CA ARG A 66 -7.46 -2.58 13.81
C ARG A 66 -6.76 -3.92 14.04
N ALA A 67 -6.16 -4.09 15.21
CA ALA A 67 -5.53 -5.34 15.60
C ALA A 67 -6.50 -6.54 15.52
N ALA A 68 -7.77 -6.33 15.87
CA ALA A 68 -8.79 -7.36 15.76
C ALA A 68 -9.03 -7.82 14.31
N SER A 69 -8.95 -6.92 13.32
CA SER A 69 -9.08 -7.29 11.90
C SER A 69 -7.87 -8.09 11.42
N VAL A 70 -6.67 -7.73 11.87
CA VAL A 70 -5.44 -8.48 11.56
C VAL A 70 -5.51 -9.88 12.20
N ALA A 71 -5.93 -9.97 13.45
CA ALA A 71 -6.10 -11.25 14.15
C ALA A 71 -7.15 -12.14 13.47
N ALA A 72 -8.28 -11.58 13.03
CA ALA A 72 -9.31 -12.33 12.32
C ALA A 72 -8.80 -12.87 10.97
N LEU A 73 -8.06 -12.08 10.20
CA LEU A 73 -7.45 -12.53 8.94
C LEU A 73 -6.42 -13.65 9.19
N GLY A 74 -5.58 -13.52 10.23
CA GLY A 74 -4.62 -14.54 10.61
C GLY A 74 -5.31 -15.83 11.06
N MET A 75 -6.40 -15.73 11.82
CA MET A 75 -7.19 -16.89 12.25
C MET A 75 -7.83 -17.60 11.05
N ASN A 76 -8.42 -16.84 10.11
CA ASN A 76 -8.99 -17.44 8.90
C ASN A 76 -7.91 -18.15 8.08
N ALA A 77 -6.73 -17.54 7.91
CA ALA A 77 -5.63 -18.19 7.19
C ALA A 77 -5.17 -19.51 7.85
N LEU A 78 -5.24 -19.59 9.19
CA LEU A 78 -4.96 -20.83 9.92
C LEU A 78 -6.05 -21.89 9.74
N LEU A 79 -7.30 -21.48 9.76
CA LEU A 79 -8.44 -22.39 9.57
C LEU A 79 -8.50 -22.94 8.14
N ASP A 80 -8.30 -22.08 7.15
CA ASP A 80 -8.30 -22.44 5.74
C ASP A 80 -7.13 -23.38 5.38
N ALA A 81 -6.01 -23.28 6.09
CA ALA A 81 -4.84 -24.14 5.94
C ALA A 81 -4.95 -25.48 6.71
N GLU A 82 -6.10 -25.78 7.32
CA GLU A 82 -6.31 -26.97 8.14
C GLU A 82 -5.32 -27.11 9.31
N GLY A 83 -4.81 -26.00 9.81
CA GLY A 83 -3.98 -25.92 11.00
C GLY A 83 -2.60 -25.28 10.80
N TRP A 84 -1.88 -25.17 11.92
CA TRP A 84 -0.59 -24.47 12.02
C TRP A 84 0.50 -24.99 11.08
N HIS A 85 0.49 -26.29 10.79
CA HIS A 85 1.54 -26.92 9.97
C HIS A 85 1.43 -26.57 8.48
N ASN A 86 0.25 -26.24 8.01
CA ASN A 86 -0.03 -25.91 6.61
C ASN A 86 -0.14 -24.39 6.39
N ALA A 87 -0.38 -23.63 7.44
CA ALA A 87 -0.43 -22.18 7.36
C ALA A 87 0.98 -21.62 7.12
N ARG A 88 1.05 -20.45 6.46
CA ARG A 88 2.28 -19.65 6.34
C ARG A 88 2.63 -19.02 7.70
N VAL A 89 2.99 -19.85 8.66
CA VAL A 89 3.47 -19.42 9.97
C VAL A 89 4.98 -19.42 9.93
N VAL A 90 5.58 -18.29 10.26
CA VAL A 90 7.02 -18.12 10.36
C VAL A 90 7.40 -17.78 11.80
N THR A 91 8.59 -18.15 12.21
CA THR A 91 9.13 -17.73 13.50
C THR A 91 9.47 -16.24 13.51
N ALA A 92 9.61 -15.66 14.70
CA ALA A 92 10.03 -14.26 14.83
C ALA A 92 11.40 -13.99 14.20
N ALA A 93 12.27 -14.99 14.12
CA ALA A 93 13.59 -14.88 13.49
C ALA A 93 13.52 -14.90 11.97
N GLU A 94 12.52 -15.56 11.40
CA GLU A 94 12.30 -15.66 9.95
C GLU A 94 11.43 -14.53 9.41
N PHE A 95 10.69 -13.85 10.29
CA PHE A 95 9.80 -12.76 9.89
C PHE A 95 10.58 -11.53 9.45
N THR A 96 10.39 -11.15 8.21
CA THR A 96 10.95 -9.92 7.65
C THR A 96 9.80 -9.02 7.20
N PRO A 97 9.68 -7.79 7.73
CA PRO A 97 8.68 -6.85 7.24
C PRO A 97 8.91 -6.50 5.78
N ASP A 98 7.84 -6.43 5.01
CA ASP A 98 7.88 -5.92 3.64
C ASP A 98 7.79 -4.38 3.67
N TYR A 99 8.94 -3.73 3.53
CA TYR A 99 9.04 -2.28 3.48
C TYR A 99 8.83 -1.77 2.05
N LEU A 100 7.58 -1.55 1.66
CA LEU A 100 7.24 -0.95 0.36
C LEU A 100 7.82 0.45 0.16
N ARG A 101 8.14 1.13 1.25
CA ARG A 101 8.78 2.45 1.25
C ARG A 101 9.98 2.43 2.18
N LYS A 102 11.15 2.82 1.66
CA LYS A 102 12.37 2.94 2.48
C LYS A 102 12.14 3.86 3.70
N PRO A 103 12.70 3.52 4.86
CA PRO A 103 12.67 4.37 6.05
C PRO A 103 13.15 5.79 5.74
N GLN A 104 12.62 6.79 6.45
CA GLN A 104 12.97 8.19 6.21
C GLN A 104 14.49 8.43 6.36
N ALA A 105 15.12 7.81 7.34
CA ALA A 105 16.57 7.94 7.57
C ALA A 105 17.41 7.42 6.39
N GLU A 106 16.99 6.33 5.75
CA GLU A 106 17.67 5.78 4.58
C GLU A 106 17.51 6.69 3.37
N ARG A 107 16.32 7.21 3.14
CA ARG A 107 16.05 8.18 2.07
C ARG A 107 16.86 9.48 2.24
N GLN A 108 17.01 9.96 3.48
CA GLN A 108 17.82 11.13 3.77
C GLN A 108 19.30 10.88 3.48
N ARG A 109 19.85 9.73 3.90
CA ARG A 109 21.22 9.35 3.59
C ARG A 109 21.48 9.24 2.09
N GLU A 110 20.58 8.65 1.34
CA GLU A 110 20.70 8.54 -0.12
C GLU A 110 20.64 9.93 -0.78
N ALA A 111 19.79 10.83 -0.30
CA ALA A 111 19.71 12.20 -0.80
C ALA A 111 21.00 12.98 -0.51
N GLU A 112 21.56 12.84 0.70
CA GLU A 112 22.84 13.46 1.09
C GLU A 112 24.01 12.91 0.27
N GLN A 113 24.08 11.60 0.06
CA GLN A 113 25.11 10.98 -0.76
C GLN A 113 25.01 11.40 -2.23
N SER A 114 23.80 11.52 -2.75
CA SER A 114 23.57 11.99 -4.12
C SER A 114 23.98 13.45 -4.28
N ALA A 115 23.70 14.30 -3.28
CA ALA A 115 24.10 15.71 -3.28
C ALA A 115 25.63 15.87 -3.20
N LEU A 116 26.30 15.09 -2.37
CA LEU A 116 27.77 15.07 -2.27
C LEU A 116 28.43 14.58 -3.56
N GLY A 117 27.87 13.53 -4.19
CA GLY A 117 28.35 13.02 -5.49
C GLY A 117 28.15 14.02 -6.63
N ALA A 118 27.07 14.79 -6.61
CA ALA A 118 26.83 15.87 -7.57
C ALA A 118 27.80 17.05 -7.39
N ALA A 119 28.08 17.41 -6.14
CA ALA A 119 29.04 18.49 -5.81
C ALA A 119 30.49 18.13 -6.18
N ALA A 120 30.85 16.84 -6.07
CA ALA A 120 32.19 16.35 -6.46
C ALA A 120 32.41 16.28 -7.98
N LYS A 121 31.38 16.48 -8.79
CA LYS A 121 31.39 16.34 -10.25
C LYS A 121 31.38 17.70 -10.99
N LEU A 122 31.57 18.82 -10.28
CA LEU A 122 31.75 20.11 -10.92
C LEU A 122 33.11 20.12 -11.65
N PRO A 123 33.15 20.36 -12.97
CA PRO A 123 34.40 20.47 -13.69
C PRO A 123 35.14 21.70 -13.19
N GLY A 124 36.38 21.50 -12.79
CA GLY A 124 37.28 22.60 -12.49
C GLY A 124 37.44 23.46 -13.73
N ASP A 125 37.29 24.76 -13.51
CA ASP A 125 37.52 25.79 -14.50
C ASP A 125 38.91 25.70 -15.09
N TYR A 126 38.96 25.78 -16.39
CA TYR A 126 40.11 26.24 -17.16
C TYR A 126 39.78 27.60 -17.76
#